data_211dff4d850afcab4c00a852e8de4732
#
_entry.id   211dff4d850afcab4c00a852e8de4732
#
_cell.length_a   1.000
_cell.length_b   1.000
_cell.length_c   1.000
_cell.angle_alpha   90.00
_cell.angle_beta   90.00
_cell.angle_gamma   90.00
#
_symmetry.space_group_name_H-M   'P 1'
#
loop_
_entity.id
_entity.type
_entity.pdbx_description
1 polymer ?
#
loop_
_entity_poly.entity_id
_entity_poly.type
_entity_poly.pdbx_seq_one_letter_code
_entity_poly.pdbx_strand_id
1 'polypeptide(L)'
;DLPGDLLPMIFPDPAERRLLAASPQPLRRARDGFAAKEAAYKCQFARSRKLLEFTELRLDALAADAATLRFTRAAAPYASGAVLRVRLARAEGLVIAGCADPLPGPAGAADASG
;
A
#
# COMPACT_ATOMS: atom_id res chain seq x y z
N ASP A 1 13.73 -4.80 12.34
CA ASP A 1 13.13 -3.48 12.49
C ASP A 1 13.50 -2.58 11.34
N LEU A 2 12.65 -1.60 11.12
CA LEU A 2 12.85 -0.64 10.05
C LEU A 2 13.69 0.51 10.58
N PRO A 3 14.92 0.70 10.05
CA PRO A 3 15.71 1.86 10.49
C PRO A 3 15.01 3.17 10.11
N GLY A 4 15.10 4.16 11.00
CA GLY A 4 14.43 5.43 10.77
C GLY A 4 14.90 6.17 9.53
N ASP A 5 16.17 5.97 9.14
CA ASP A 5 16.72 6.66 7.97
C ASP A 5 16.21 6.07 6.65
N LEU A 6 15.52 4.94 6.68
CA LEU A 6 14.89 4.39 5.48
C LEU A 6 13.50 4.96 5.22
N LEU A 7 12.91 5.63 6.22
CA LEU A 7 11.55 6.13 6.08
C LEU A 7 11.37 7.06 4.88
N PRO A 8 12.27 8.03 4.63
CA PRO A 8 12.07 8.88 3.44
C PRO A 8 12.20 8.13 2.13
N MET A 9 12.91 7.00 2.10
CA MET A 9 13.03 6.19 0.89
C MET A 9 11.75 5.40 0.64
N ILE A 10 11.19 4.79 1.70
CA ILE A 10 10.00 3.95 1.59
C ILE A 10 8.75 4.80 1.49
N PHE A 11 8.72 5.92 2.20
CA PHE A 11 7.59 6.84 2.24
C PHE A 11 8.05 8.23 1.79
N PRO A 12 8.32 8.37 0.48
CA PRO A 12 8.91 9.61 -0.04
C PRO A 12 7.97 10.81 0.00
N ASP A 13 6.67 10.58 -0.03
CA ASP A 13 5.71 11.67 0.03
C ASP A 13 5.59 12.14 1.49
N PRO A 14 5.76 13.44 1.76
CA PRO A 14 5.60 13.93 3.13
C PRO A 14 4.25 13.60 3.75
N ALA A 15 3.20 13.48 2.93
CA ALA A 15 1.89 13.09 3.44
C ALA A 15 1.91 11.68 4.04
N GLU A 16 2.68 10.77 3.44
CA GLU A 16 2.83 9.43 3.99
C GLU A 16 3.49 9.48 5.37
N ARG A 17 4.55 10.27 5.48
CA ARG A 17 5.27 10.36 6.74
C ARG A 17 4.44 11.02 7.84
N ARG A 18 3.60 12.00 7.46
CA ARG A 18 2.68 12.61 8.42
C ARG A 18 1.65 11.63 8.91
N LEU A 19 1.18 10.76 8.01
CA LEU A 19 0.23 9.71 8.37
C LEU A 19 0.81 8.80 9.44
N LEU A 20 2.06 8.41 9.28
CA LEU A 20 2.72 7.54 10.26
C LEU A 20 2.99 8.27 11.57
N ALA A 21 3.41 9.52 11.49
CA ALA A 21 3.76 10.29 12.67
C ALA A 21 2.55 10.64 13.52
N ALA A 22 1.36 10.60 12.96
CA ALA A 22 0.14 10.86 13.70
C ALA A 22 -0.19 9.75 14.69
N SER A 23 0.44 8.59 14.55
CA SER A 23 0.21 7.47 15.45
C SER A 23 1.03 7.64 16.73
N PRO A 24 0.54 7.12 17.88
CA PRO A 24 1.36 7.09 19.09
C PRO A 24 2.53 6.10 18.99
N GLN A 25 2.54 5.24 17.97
CA GLN A 25 3.63 4.29 17.76
C GLN A 25 4.12 4.38 16.32
N PRO A 26 4.81 5.48 15.96
CA PRO A 26 5.13 5.73 14.55
C PRO A 26 6.00 4.64 13.91
N LEU A 27 6.95 4.09 14.64
CA LEU A 27 7.82 3.04 14.06
C LEU A 27 7.05 1.77 13.79
N ARG A 28 6.12 1.42 14.67
CA ARG A 28 5.26 0.27 14.45
C ARG A 28 4.38 0.49 13.22
N ARG A 29 3.82 1.69 13.10
CA ARG A 29 2.99 2.02 11.93
C ARG A 29 3.81 2.05 10.65
N ALA A 30 5.09 2.45 10.76
CA ALA A 30 5.98 2.42 9.60
C ALA A 30 6.18 0.99 9.12
N ARG A 31 6.31 0.04 10.03
CA ARG A 31 6.40 -1.38 9.64
C ARG A 31 5.12 -1.85 8.97
N ASP A 32 3.98 -1.46 9.52
CA ASP A 32 2.68 -1.78 8.90
C ASP A 32 2.61 -1.22 7.49
N GLY A 33 3.01 0.03 7.33
CA GLY A 33 2.99 0.69 6.01
C GLY A 33 3.95 0.05 5.03
N PHE A 34 5.11 -0.37 5.49
CA PHE A 34 6.06 -1.05 4.62
C PHE A 34 5.51 -2.39 4.16
N ALA A 35 4.93 -3.16 5.09
CA ALA A 35 4.31 -4.43 4.74
C ALA A 35 3.18 -4.24 3.74
N ALA A 36 2.40 -3.17 3.92
CA ALA A 36 1.32 -2.86 2.99
C ALA A 36 1.85 -2.51 1.61
N LYS A 37 2.92 -1.73 1.53
CA LYS A 37 3.53 -1.40 0.24
C LYS A 37 4.07 -2.63 -0.46
N GLU A 38 4.70 -3.53 0.30
CA GLU A 38 5.19 -4.78 -0.29
C GLU A 38 4.06 -5.63 -0.84
N ALA A 39 2.99 -5.77 -0.07
CA ALA A 39 1.84 -6.55 -0.52
C ALA A 39 1.19 -5.93 -1.75
N ALA A 40 1.03 -4.62 -1.75
CA ALA A 40 0.45 -3.90 -2.89
C ALA A 40 1.36 -4.04 -4.11
N TYR A 41 2.67 -3.96 -3.91
CA TYR A 41 3.61 -4.11 -5.01
C TYR A 41 3.48 -5.49 -5.64
N LYS A 42 3.45 -6.53 -4.82
CA LYS A 42 3.32 -7.90 -5.34
C LYS A 42 2.01 -8.09 -6.06
N CYS A 43 0.94 -7.54 -5.51
CA CYS A 43 -0.38 -7.64 -6.10
C CYS A 43 -0.42 -6.97 -7.48
N GLN A 44 0.09 -5.76 -7.57
CA GLN A 44 0.10 -5.04 -8.85
C GLN A 44 1.04 -5.72 -9.85
N PHE A 45 2.21 -6.21 -9.39
CA PHE A 45 3.16 -6.82 -10.30
C PHE A 45 2.58 -8.06 -10.97
N ALA A 46 1.79 -8.83 -10.23
CA ALA A 46 1.13 -10.01 -10.79
C ALA A 46 0.24 -9.63 -11.97
N ARG A 47 -0.23 -8.39 -12.04
CA ARG A 47 -1.14 -7.93 -13.09
C ARG A 47 -0.44 -7.05 -14.13
N SER A 48 0.36 -6.08 -13.66
CA SER A 48 0.92 -5.07 -14.55
C SER A 48 2.27 -5.50 -15.13
N ARG A 49 2.99 -6.34 -14.40
CA ARG A 49 4.37 -6.72 -14.73
C ARG A 49 5.30 -5.51 -14.75
N LYS A 50 4.91 -4.42 -14.10
CA LYS A 50 5.72 -3.21 -14.03
C LYS A 50 6.46 -3.16 -12.71
N LEU A 51 7.74 -2.80 -12.78
CA LEU A 51 8.53 -2.53 -11.58
C LEU A 51 8.23 -1.09 -11.18
N LEU A 52 7.63 -0.93 -10.01
CA LEU A 52 7.26 0.37 -9.50
C LEU A 52 8.20 0.77 -8.37
N GLU A 53 8.38 2.07 -8.21
CA GLU A 53 9.15 2.61 -7.11
C GLU A 53 8.22 3.02 -5.99
N PHE A 54 8.79 3.28 -4.82
CA PHE A 54 8.00 3.66 -3.65
C PHE A 54 7.17 4.92 -3.89
N THR A 55 7.62 5.81 -4.78
CA THR A 55 6.87 7.00 -5.14
C THR A 55 5.63 6.70 -5.95
N GLU A 56 5.55 5.53 -6.55
CA GLU A 56 4.50 5.21 -7.50
C GLU A 56 3.33 4.48 -6.87
N LEU A 57 3.49 4.02 -5.63
CA LEU A 57 2.40 3.48 -4.83
C LEU A 57 2.40 4.21 -3.50
N ARG A 58 1.56 5.24 -3.40
CA ARG A 58 1.53 6.09 -2.21
C ARG A 58 0.60 5.53 -1.15
N LEU A 59 1.08 5.52 0.08
CA LEU A 59 0.25 5.13 1.22
C LEU A 59 -0.71 6.29 1.53
N ASP A 60 -1.98 6.07 1.30
CA ASP A 60 -3.01 7.10 1.48
C ASP A 60 -3.69 7.02 2.83
N ALA A 61 -3.86 5.80 3.34
CA ALA A 61 -4.54 5.62 4.62
C ALA A 61 -4.01 4.37 5.29
N LEU A 62 -3.99 4.39 6.60
CA LEU A 62 -3.47 3.28 7.38
C LEU A 62 -4.33 3.13 8.63
N ALA A 63 -5.12 2.07 8.68
CA ALA A 63 -5.91 1.69 9.84
C ALA A 63 -5.22 0.54 10.56
N ALA A 64 -5.82 0.09 11.66
CA ALA A 64 -5.23 -0.98 12.45
C ALA A 64 -5.13 -2.29 11.67
N ASP A 65 -6.09 -2.53 10.78
CA ASP A 65 -6.20 -3.81 10.07
C ASP A 65 -6.24 -3.65 8.55
N ALA A 66 -6.00 -2.46 8.04
CA ALA A 66 -6.07 -2.23 6.60
C ALA A 66 -5.26 -1.01 6.20
N ALA A 67 -4.83 -1.01 4.96
CA ALA A 67 -4.12 0.12 4.37
C ALA A 67 -4.66 0.36 2.97
N THR A 68 -4.60 1.60 2.54
CA THR A 68 -5.00 2.01 1.20
C THR A 68 -3.80 2.60 0.50
N LEU A 69 -3.49 2.05 -0.67
CA LEU A 69 -2.38 2.53 -1.50
C LEU A 69 -2.96 3.09 -2.80
N ARG A 70 -2.35 4.16 -3.31
CA ARG A 70 -2.83 4.80 -4.52
C ARG A 70 -1.72 4.87 -5.54
N PHE A 71 -2.03 4.49 -6.78
CA PHE A 71 -1.09 4.63 -7.89
C PHE A 71 -0.93 6.11 -8.22
N THR A 72 0.32 6.57 -8.25
CA THR A 72 0.59 7.95 -8.64
C THR A 72 0.84 8.07 -10.14
N ARG A 73 0.97 6.93 -10.83
CA ARG A 73 1.06 6.88 -12.28
C ARG A 73 0.41 5.60 -12.76
N ALA A 74 0.06 5.56 -14.03
CA ALA A 74 -0.58 4.37 -14.59
C ALA A 74 0.40 3.21 -14.68
N ALA A 75 -0.10 2.02 -14.38
CA ALA A 75 0.61 0.75 -14.58
C ALA A 75 -0.45 -0.27 -15.01
N ALA A 76 -0.74 -0.30 -16.30
CA ALA A 76 -1.87 -1.09 -16.80
C ALA A 76 -1.86 -2.50 -16.21
N PRO A 77 -3.01 -3.03 -15.80
CA PRO A 77 -4.36 -2.50 -16.00
C PRO A 77 -4.77 -1.41 -15.00
N TYR A 78 -3.88 -0.96 -14.15
CA TYR A 78 -4.19 0.07 -13.15
C TYR A 78 -4.01 1.45 -13.75
N ALA A 79 -5.00 2.30 -13.55
CA ALA A 79 -4.92 3.69 -13.97
C ALA A 79 -4.24 4.53 -12.90
N SER A 80 -3.70 5.68 -13.29
CA SER A 80 -3.23 6.67 -12.33
C SER A 80 -4.41 7.03 -11.41
N GLY A 81 -4.16 7.05 -10.11
CA GLY A 81 -5.21 7.31 -9.13
C GLY A 81 -5.95 6.07 -8.69
N ALA A 82 -5.72 4.92 -9.30
CA ALA A 82 -6.32 3.67 -8.85
C ALA A 82 -5.88 3.35 -7.42
N VAL A 83 -6.73 2.65 -6.70
CA VAL A 83 -6.51 2.35 -5.29
C VAL A 83 -6.44 0.85 -5.10
N LEU A 84 -5.47 0.41 -4.30
CA LEU A 84 -5.39 -0.96 -3.82
C LEU A 84 -5.60 -0.95 -2.32
N ARG A 85 -6.42 -1.86 -1.83
CA ARG A 85 -6.59 -2.04 -0.40
C ARG A 85 -5.87 -3.30 0.04
N VAL A 86 -5.24 -3.21 1.20
CA VAL A 86 -4.43 -4.27 1.75
C VAL A 86 -4.94 -4.56 3.15
N ARG A 87 -5.15 -5.82 3.47
CA ARG A 87 -5.49 -6.23 4.82
C ARG A 87 -4.22 -6.46 5.61
N LEU A 88 -4.27 -6.07 6.88
CA LEU A 88 -3.16 -6.26 7.81
C LEU A 88 -3.61 -7.16 8.94
N ALA A 89 -2.80 -8.13 9.28
CA ALA A 89 -3.02 -9.00 10.42
C ALA A 89 -1.72 -9.13 11.19
N ARG A 90 -1.82 -9.40 12.47
CA ARG A 90 -0.64 -9.56 13.31
C ARG A 90 -0.70 -10.90 13.99
N ALA A 91 0.43 -11.59 14.01
CA ALA A 91 0.57 -12.86 14.70
C ALA A 91 1.97 -12.93 15.26
N GLU A 92 2.08 -13.10 16.56
CA GLU A 92 3.36 -13.28 17.23
C GLU A 92 4.35 -12.17 16.90
N GLY A 93 3.87 -10.93 16.90
CA GLY A 93 4.72 -9.79 16.62
C GLY A 93 5.01 -9.51 15.17
N LEU A 94 4.51 -10.35 14.26
CA LEU A 94 4.71 -10.15 12.83
C LEU A 94 3.50 -9.48 12.22
N VAL A 95 3.75 -8.66 11.21
CA VAL A 95 2.70 -8.07 10.39
C VAL A 95 2.57 -8.89 9.12
N ILE A 96 1.37 -9.33 8.85
CA ILE A 96 1.06 -10.08 7.63
C ILE A 96 0.14 -9.20 6.80
N ALA A 97 0.50 -8.97 5.55
CA ALA A 97 -0.26 -8.09 4.67
C ALA A 97 -0.62 -8.83 3.40
N GLY A 98 -1.83 -8.59 2.91
CA GLY A 98 -2.28 -9.18 1.65
C GLY A 98 -3.29 -8.29 0.98
N CYS A 99 -3.37 -8.38 -0.34
CA CYS A 99 -4.35 -7.62 -1.11
C CYS A 99 -5.75 -8.02 -0.73
N ALA A 100 -6.58 -7.03 -0.42
CA ALA A 100 -7.97 -7.24 -0.09
C ALA A 100 -8.89 -7.09 -1.30
N ASP A 101 -8.42 -6.34 -2.31
CA ASP A 101 -9.25 -6.07 -3.48
C ASP A 101 -9.10 -7.15 -4.52
N PRO A 102 -10.18 -7.45 -5.25
CA PRO A 102 -10.07 -8.35 -6.38
C PRO A 102 -9.27 -7.69 -7.50
N LEU A 103 -9.00 -8.48 -8.54
CA LEU A 103 -8.37 -7.95 -9.73
C LEU A 103 -9.14 -6.77 -10.27
N PRO A 104 -8.44 -5.70 -10.68
CA PRO A 104 -9.12 -4.64 -11.40
C PRO A 104 -9.58 -5.19 -12.74
N GLY A 105 -10.82 -4.97 -13.05
CA GLY A 105 -11.39 -5.33 -14.34
C GLY A 105 -11.76 -4.08 -15.11
N PRO A 106 -12.40 -4.24 -16.26
CA PRO A 106 -13.00 -3.11 -16.93
C PRO A 106 -13.95 -2.42 -15.97
N ALA A 107 -14.12 -1.11 -16.12
CA ALA A 107 -14.91 -0.34 -15.17
C ALA A 107 -16.28 -0.96 -14.90
N GLY A 108 -16.94 -1.42 -15.94
CA GLY A 108 -18.24 -2.02 -15.75
C GLY A 108 -18.21 -3.33 -15.00
N ALA A 109 -17.16 -4.12 -15.22
CA ALA A 109 -17.04 -5.40 -14.54
C ALA A 109 -16.78 -5.20 -13.05
N ALA A 110 -16.00 -4.21 -12.71
CA ALA A 110 -15.73 -3.93 -11.31
C ALA A 110 -17.00 -3.55 -10.58
N ASP A 111 -17.82 -2.77 -11.23
CA ASP A 111 -19.08 -2.34 -10.64
C ASP A 111 -20.07 -3.47 -10.53
N ALA A 112 -20.07 -4.34 -11.51
CA ALA A 112 -21.04 -5.43 -11.54
C ALA A 112 -20.80 -6.39 -10.37
N SER A 113 -19.60 -6.49 -9.93
CA SER A 113 -19.29 -7.34 -8.79
C SER A 113 -19.70 -6.73 -7.48
N GLY A 114 -19.93 -5.45 -7.52
CA GLY A 114 -20.32 -4.74 -6.31
C GLY A 114 -21.68 -5.11 -5.86
#